data_706b58a9818abc63f49c140aa1b04d1c
#
_entry.id   706b58a9818abc63f49c140aa1b04d1c
#
_cell.length_a   1.000
_cell.length_b   1.000
_cell.length_c   1.000
_cell.angle_alpha   90.00
_cell.angle_beta   90.00
_cell.angle_gamma   90.00
#
_symmetry.space_group_name_H-M   'P 1'
#
loop_
_entity.id
_entity.type
_entity.pdbx_description
1 polymer ?
#
loop_
_entity_poly.entity_id
_entity_poly.type
_entity_poly.pdbx_seq_one_letter_code
_entity_poly.pdbx_strand_id
1 'polypeptide(L)'
;MQKLTTDITYLPFDPKRLYVSSIMDLHNGEIRAYTISSKQDAKLVLNTLNQIDLPKDVLLHSDQGSVYTGAEYYNLCKEKGIIRSMSSNGTPADNAPLKASILR
;
A
#
# COMPACT_ATOMS: atom_id res chain seq x y z
N MET A 1 14.70 9.97 4.86
CA MET A 1 13.64 9.50 3.94
C MET A 1 12.55 8.82 4.74
N GLN A 2 11.33 9.26 4.55
CA GLN A 2 10.18 8.65 5.21
C GLN A 2 9.78 7.38 4.46
N LYS A 3 9.51 6.32 5.23
CA LYS A 3 9.12 5.03 4.66
C LYS A 3 7.70 4.69 5.09
N LEU A 4 6.86 4.42 4.12
CA LEU A 4 5.47 4.04 4.33
C LEU A 4 5.20 2.70 3.67
N THR A 5 4.19 1.99 4.15
CA THR A 5 3.70 0.79 3.49
C THR A 5 2.23 0.93 3.20
N THR A 6 1.79 0.38 2.07
CA THR A 6 0.37 0.35 1.70
C THR A 6 -0.06 -1.09 1.50
N ASP A 7 -1.27 -1.39 1.93
CA ASP A 7 -1.79 -2.75 1.89
C ASP A 7 -3.31 -2.72 1.77
N ILE A 8 -3.89 -3.79 1.26
CA ILE A 8 -5.33 -3.98 1.19
C ILE A 8 -5.68 -5.19 2.03
N THR A 9 -6.54 -4.99 3.00
CA THR A 9 -7.03 -6.06 3.88
C THR A 9 -8.47 -6.40 3.52
N TYR A 10 -8.75 -7.69 3.44
CA TYR A 10 -10.08 -8.18 3.16
C TYR A 10 -10.85 -8.40 4.46
N LEU A 11 -12.05 -7.82 4.54
CA LEU A 11 -12.93 -7.99 5.69
C LEU A 11 -14.16 -8.79 5.27
N PRO A 12 -14.28 -10.05 5.69
CA PRO A 12 -15.37 -10.91 5.23
C PRO A 12 -16.64 -10.73 6.05
N PHE A 13 -17.26 -9.57 5.97
CA PHE A 13 -18.56 -9.33 6.63
C PHE A 13 -19.69 -9.81 5.74
N ASP A 14 -20.45 -10.79 6.21
CA ASP A 14 -21.58 -11.32 5.49
C ASP A 14 -22.80 -10.39 5.69
N PRO A 15 -23.56 -10.09 4.63
CA PRO A 15 -23.41 -10.52 3.23
C PRO A 15 -22.41 -9.69 2.43
N LYS A 16 -21.91 -8.63 2.99
CA LYS A 16 -21.00 -7.73 2.26
C LYS A 16 -19.55 -8.11 2.46
N ARG A 17 -18.79 -8.00 1.37
CA ARG A 17 -17.33 -8.14 1.42
C ARG A 17 -16.74 -6.76 1.34
N LEU A 18 -15.89 -6.43 2.29
CA LEU A 18 -15.28 -5.12 2.35
C LEU A 18 -13.77 -5.24 2.26
N TYR A 19 -13.15 -4.24 1.67
CA TYR A 19 -11.70 -4.14 1.56
C TYR A 19 -11.26 -2.83 2.20
N VAL A 20 -10.17 -2.89 2.94
CA VAL A 20 -9.57 -1.71 3.56
C VAL A 20 -8.21 -1.48 2.93
N SER A 21 -8.06 -0.35 2.25
CA SER A 21 -6.74 0.09 1.80
C SER A 21 -6.17 1.01 2.87
N SER A 22 -4.96 0.77 3.29
CA SER A 22 -4.34 1.57 4.34
C SER A 22 -2.92 1.93 3.99
N ILE A 23 -2.47 3.05 4.53
CA ILE A 23 -1.08 3.50 4.45
C ILE A 23 -0.57 3.67 5.87
N MET A 24 0.50 2.99 6.19
CA MET A 24 1.07 2.99 7.54
C MET A 24 2.50 3.51 7.49
N ASP A 25 2.85 4.30 8.49
CA ASP A 25 4.21 4.77 8.68
C ASP A 25 5.04 3.65 9.33
N LEU A 26 6.09 3.21 8.66
CA LEU A 26 6.93 2.12 9.16
C LEU A 26 7.77 2.52 10.35
N HIS A 27 7.98 3.81 10.55
CA HIS A 27 8.81 4.29 11.65
C HIS A 27 8.11 4.14 13.01
N ASN A 28 6.84 4.48 13.08
CA ASN A 28 6.11 4.45 14.35
C ASN A 28 4.88 3.53 14.34
N GLY A 29 4.59 2.86 13.21
CA GLY A 29 3.44 1.97 13.10
C GLY A 29 2.10 2.68 13.04
N GLU A 30 2.08 3.96 12.76
CA GLU A 30 0.86 4.74 12.73
C GLU A 30 0.17 4.66 11.37
N ILE A 31 -1.15 4.46 11.39
CA ILE A 31 -1.96 4.50 10.17
C ILE A 31 -2.15 5.96 9.77
N ARG A 32 -1.70 6.30 8.57
CA ARG A 32 -1.75 7.67 8.08
C ARG A 32 -3.01 7.94 7.26
N ALA A 33 -3.54 6.93 6.59
CA ALA A 33 -4.75 7.05 5.79
C ALA A 33 -5.37 5.68 5.57
N TYR A 34 -6.69 5.65 5.37
CA TYR A 34 -7.35 4.41 4.98
C TYR A 34 -8.62 4.70 4.20
N THR A 35 -9.04 3.72 3.40
CA THR A 35 -10.30 3.77 2.64
C THR A 35 -10.95 2.40 2.70
N ILE A 36 -12.25 2.37 2.92
CA ILE A 36 -13.03 1.13 2.95
C ILE A 36 -13.95 1.13 1.73
N SER A 37 -13.97 0.00 1.01
CA SER A 37 -14.80 -0.13 -0.19
C SER A 37 -15.24 -1.58 -0.35
N SER A 38 -16.32 -1.77 -1.07
CA SER A 38 -16.78 -3.11 -1.44
C SER A 38 -16.05 -3.66 -2.67
N LYS A 39 -15.18 -2.86 -3.27
CA LYS A 39 -14.44 -3.24 -4.47
C LYS A 39 -12.94 -3.09 -4.23
N GLN A 40 -12.19 -4.08 -4.71
CA GLN A 40 -10.73 -4.03 -4.68
C GLN A 40 -10.23 -3.62 -6.07
N ASP A 41 -10.11 -2.32 -6.28
CA ASP A 41 -9.67 -1.77 -7.55
C ASP A 41 -8.66 -0.64 -7.33
N ALA A 42 -8.16 -0.07 -8.43
CA ALA A 42 -7.18 1.00 -8.34
C ALA A 42 -7.73 2.22 -7.60
N LYS A 43 -9.02 2.52 -7.75
CA LYS A 43 -9.62 3.66 -7.06
C LYS A 43 -9.49 3.57 -5.55
N LEU A 44 -9.55 2.36 -4.99
CA LEU A 44 -9.41 2.16 -3.55
C LEU A 44 -8.06 2.68 -3.07
N VAL A 45 -7.00 2.33 -3.76
CA VAL A 45 -5.65 2.76 -3.41
C VAL A 45 -5.45 4.24 -3.71
N LEU A 46 -5.95 4.70 -4.86
CA LEU A 46 -5.80 6.10 -5.25
C LEU A 46 -6.51 7.02 -4.27
N ASN A 47 -7.71 6.66 -3.83
CA ASN A 47 -8.44 7.45 -2.84
C ASN A 47 -7.68 7.52 -1.52
N THR A 48 -7.02 6.44 -1.14
CA THR A 48 -6.23 6.41 0.07
C THR A 48 -5.02 7.35 -0.04
N LEU A 49 -4.33 7.32 -1.17
CA LEU A 49 -3.19 8.20 -1.41
C LEU A 49 -3.58 9.67 -1.45
N ASN A 50 -4.77 9.96 -1.95
CA ASN A 50 -5.23 11.34 -2.06
C ASN A 50 -5.68 11.94 -0.73
N GLN A 51 -5.78 11.15 0.32
CA GLN A 51 -6.13 11.65 1.64
C GLN A 51 -4.97 12.35 2.35
N ILE A 52 -3.75 12.11 1.93
CA ILE A 52 -2.57 12.66 2.60
C ILE A 52 -1.67 13.35 1.60
N ASP A 53 -1.00 14.41 2.09
CA ASP A 53 0.03 15.09 1.34
C ASP A 53 1.38 14.55 1.81
N LEU A 54 2.13 13.97 0.88
CA LEU A 54 3.43 13.41 1.20
C LEU A 54 4.52 14.28 0.59
N PRO A 55 5.65 14.47 1.30
CA PRO A 55 6.80 15.14 0.70
C PRO A 55 7.35 14.31 -0.45
N LYS A 56 8.11 14.95 -1.33
CA LYS A 56 8.78 14.22 -2.40
C LYS A 56 9.78 13.24 -1.81
N ASP A 57 10.06 12.18 -2.56
CA ASP A 57 11.04 11.16 -2.19
C ASP A 57 10.63 10.29 -1.00
N VAL A 58 9.33 10.24 -0.69
CA VAL A 58 8.82 9.27 0.27
C VAL A 58 8.84 7.89 -0.37
N LEU A 59 9.32 6.91 0.36
CA LEU A 59 9.32 5.52 -0.09
C LEU A 59 8.00 4.85 0.33
N LEU A 60 7.25 4.35 -0.66
CA LEU A 60 5.99 3.66 -0.41
C LEU A 60 6.11 2.21 -0.85
N HIS A 61 6.11 1.30 0.11
CA HIS A 61 6.27 -0.12 -0.14
C HIS A 61 4.91 -0.80 -0.27
N SER A 62 4.80 -1.72 -1.24
CA SER A 62 3.60 -2.52 -1.45
C SER A 62 4.01 -3.93 -1.91
N ASP A 63 3.03 -4.84 -1.94
CA ASP A 63 3.26 -6.12 -2.62
C ASP A 63 3.07 -5.94 -4.13
N GLN A 64 3.15 -7.04 -4.89
CA GLN A 64 3.00 -7.01 -6.34
C GLN A 64 1.58 -7.33 -6.79
N GLY A 65 0.58 -7.01 -5.98
CA GLY A 65 -0.81 -7.18 -6.36
C GLY A 65 -1.16 -6.37 -7.61
N SER A 66 -2.17 -6.82 -8.34
CA SER A 66 -2.55 -6.21 -9.62
C SER A 66 -2.87 -4.72 -9.50
N VAL A 67 -3.42 -4.29 -8.37
CA VAL A 67 -3.73 -2.88 -8.15
C VAL A 67 -2.46 -2.03 -8.13
N TYR A 68 -1.39 -2.55 -7.53
CA TYR A 68 -0.14 -1.80 -7.38
C TYR A 68 0.75 -1.87 -8.61
N THR A 69 0.51 -2.84 -9.50
CA THR A 69 1.28 -2.96 -10.73
C THR A 69 0.63 -2.24 -11.91
N GLY A 70 -0.58 -1.71 -11.72
CA GLY A 70 -1.30 -1.03 -12.76
C GLY A 70 -0.76 0.37 -13.06
N ALA A 71 -1.09 0.88 -14.25
CA ALA A 71 -0.64 2.18 -14.69
C ALA A 71 -1.19 3.32 -13.85
N GLU A 72 -2.40 3.18 -13.34
CA GLU A 72 -3.03 4.23 -12.54
C GLU A 72 -2.26 4.50 -11.26
N TYR A 73 -1.88 3.45 -10.55
CA TYR A 73 -1.08 3.59 -9.34
C TYR A 73 0.31 4.15 -9.66
N TYR A 74 0.93 3.64 -10.71
CA TYR A 74 2.24 4.12 -11.15
C TYR A 74 2.20 5.62 -11.44
N ASN A 75 1.22 6.05 -12.21
CA ASN A 75 1.13 7.45 -12.62
C ASN A 75 0.88 8.37 -11.44
N LEU A 76 0.04 7.97 -10.50
CA LEU A 76 -0.23 8.79 -9.32
C LEU A 76 1.00 8.92 -8.43
N CYS A 77 1.72 7.84 -8.23
CA CYS A 77 2.95 7.88 -7.45
C CYS A 77 3.99 8.78 -8.10
N LYS A 78 4.12 8.69 -9.43
CA LYS A 78 5.03 9.53 -10.18
C LYS A 78 4.65 11.01 -10.05
N GLU A 79 3.36 11.30 -10.15
CA GLU A 79 2.85 12.67 -10.03
C GLU A 79 3.13 13.26 -8.66
N LYS A 80 3.03 12.45 -7.61
CA LYS A 80 3.27 12.89 -6.24
C LYS A 80 4.75 12.86 -5.83
N GLY A 81 5.62 12.37 -6.68
CA GLY A 81 7.04 12.23 -6.34
C GLY A 81 7.33 11.11 -5.37
N ILE A 82 6.48 10.10 -5.33
CA ILE A 82 6.64 8.95 -4.44
C ILE A 82 7.54 7.90 -5.09
N ILE A 83 8.48 7.37 -4.32
CA ILE A 83 9.34 6.28 -4.77
C ILE A 83 8.62 4.97 -4.44
N ARG A 84 8.28 4.18 -5.46
CA ARG A 84 7.61 2.91 -5.27
C ARG A 84 8.61 1.81 -4.95
N SER A 85 8.26 0.97 -3.98
CA SER A 85 9.02 -0.22 -3.66
C SER A 85 8.04 -1.39 -3.59
N MET A 86 8.40 -2.53 -4.19
CA MET A 86 7.53 -3.70 -4.22
C MET A 86 8.27 -4.93 -3.78
N SER A 87 7.57 -5.80 -3.05
CA SER A 87 8.10 -7.11 -2.69
C SER A 87 8.20 -7.98 -3.93
N SER A 88 9.28 -8.74 -4.04
CA SER A 88 9.43 -9.68 -5.13
C SER A 88 8.76 -11.01 -4.77
N ASN A 89 7.87 -11.46 -5.65
CA ASN A 89 7.16 -12.71 -5.42
C ASN A 89 8.00 -13.95 -5.73
N GLY A 90 9.10 -13.78 -6.44
CA GLY A 90 9.90 -14.90 -6.90
C GLY A 90 11.04 -15.28 -5.97
N THR A 91 11.21 -14.61 -4.83
CA THR A 91 12.36 -14.81 -3.97
C THR A 91 11.95 -14.94 -2.50
N PRO A 92 11.35 -16.07 -2.12
CA PRO A 92 10.89 -16.24 -0.73
C PRO A 92 12.00 -16.10 0.31
N ALA A 93 13.19 -16.54 -0.03
CA ALA A 93 14.32 -16.45 0.90
C ALA A 93 14.70 -15.00 1.17
N ASP A 94 14.62 -14.16 0.16
CA ASP A 94 14.92 -12.73 0.31
C ASP A 94 13.82 -11.99 1.04
N ASN A 95 12.57 -12.42 0.84
CA ASN A 95 11.42 -11.76 1.43
C ASN A 95 11.15 -12.17 2.86
N ALA A 96 11.55 -13.38 3.25
CA ALA A 96 11.22 -13.90 4.57
C ALA A 96 11.74 -13.01 5.71
N PRO A 97 12.98 -12.56 5.73
CA PRO A 97 13.44 -11.64 6.77
C PRO A 97 12.70 -10.32 6.75
N LEU A 98 12.41 -9.82 5.57
CA LEU A 98 11.69 -8.56 5.43
C LEU A 98 10.26 -8.67 5.95
N LYS A 99 9.58 -9.77 5.64
CA LYS A 99 8.24 -10.02 6.15
C LYS A 99 8.23 -10.13 7.66
N ALA A 100 9.18 -10.82 8.23
CA ALA A 100 9.29 -10.93 9.68
C ALA A 100 9.49 -9.56 10.31
N SER A 101 10.26 -8.70 9.69
CA SER A 101 10.48 -7.34 10.15
C SER A 101 9.21 -6.50 10.07
N ILE A 102 8.46 -6.64 9.00
CA ILE A 102 7.24 -5.86 8.78
C ILE A 102 6.12 -6.32 9.69
N LEU A 103 6.00 -7.63 9.91
CA LEU A 103 4.91 -8.20 10.71
C LEU A 103 5.08 -7.98 12.20
N ARG A 104 6.22 -7.51 12.64
CA ARG A 104 6.46 -7.21 14.04
C ARG A 104 6.08 -5.75 14.40
#